data_ba077b83869b4051f01ee865c076cc10
#
_entry.id   ba077b83869b4051f01ee865c076cc10
#
_cell.length_a   1.000
_cell.length_b   1.000
_cell.length_c   1.000
_cell.angle_alpha   90.00
_cell.angle_beta   90.00
_cell.angle_gamma   90.00
#
_symmetry.space_group_name_H-M   'P 1'
#
loop_
_entity.id
_entity.type
_entity.pdbx_description
1 polymer ?
#
loop_
_entity_poly.entity_id
_entity_poly.type
_entity_poly.pdbx_seq_one_letter_code
_entity_poly.pdbx_strand_id
1 'polypeptide(L)'
;GLGDVYKRQEFTSLCPITGQPDFAEIRISYLPDVKMVESKSLKLYLFSFRNHGDFHEDCVNIIMKDLIKLMDPKYIEVTGIFTPRGGISIYPYCNYGRPGTKYEELAEYRMRNHDL
;
A
#
# COMPACT_ATOMS: atom_id res chain seq x y z
N GLY A 1 0.00 -9.80 -22.17
CA GLY A 1 -0.52 -9.60 -20.84
C GLY A 1 -0.35 -8.16 -20.37
N LEU A 2 -1.07 -7.80 -19.34
CA LEU A 2 -0.92 -6.49 -18.72
C LEU A 2 0.42 -6.45 -17.97
N GLY A 3 1.18 -5.36 -18.16
CA GLY A 3 2.44 -5.17 -17.45
C GLY A 3 2.23 -4.65 -16.04
N ASP A 4 3.34 -4.30 -15.40
CA ASP A 4 3.31 -3.72 -14.06
C ASP A 4 2.57 -2.39 -14.05
N VAL A 5 1.82 -2.15 -12.98
CA VAL A 5 1.21 -0.85 -12.71
C VAL A 5 1.84 -0.30 -11.43
N TYR A 6 2.27 0.96 -11.50
CA TYR A 6 2.88 1.65 -10.37
C TYR A 6 2.17 2.97 -10.12
N LYS A 7 1.79 3.21 -8.85
CA LYS A 7 1.10 4.43 -8.45
C LYS A 7 1.74 5.01 -7.20
N ARG A 8 1.86 6.34 -7.19
CA ARG A 8 2.34 7.11 -6.02
C ARG A 8 1.27 8.14 -5.69
N GLN A 9 0.92 8.25 -4.41
CA GLN A 9 -0.14 9.15 -3.97
C GLN A 9 0.18 9.73 -2.60
N GLU A 10 -0.08 11.02 -2.44
CA GLU A 10 -0.04 11.68 -1.13
C GLU A 10 -1.12 11.09 -0.23
N PHE A 11 -0.81 10.98 1.06
CA PHE A 11 -1.66 10.30 2.01
C PHE A 11 -1.58 10.99 3.37
N THR A 12 -2.71 11.06 4.06
CA THR A 12 -2.80 11.60 5.41
C THR A 12 -3.67 10.69 6.25
N SER A 13 -3.24 10.43 7.49
CA SER A 13 -4.05 9.72 8.48
C SER A 13 -3.86 10.40 9.84
N LEU A 14 -4.54 9.90 10.87
CA LEU A 14 -4.38 10.43 12.22
C LEU A 14 -3.63 9.44 13.09
N CYS A 15 -2.75 9.95 13.95
CA CYS A 15 -2.12 9.15 14.99
C CYS A 15 -3.20 8.68 15.97
N PRO A 16 -3.35 7.36 16.21
CA PRO A 16 -4.41 6.87 17.10
C PRO A 16 -4.23 7.27 18.56
N ILE A 17 -3.02 7.68 18.93
CA ILE A 17 -2.71 8.09 20.33
C ILE A 17 -2.91 9.58 20.54
N THR A 18 -2.37 10.42 19.62
CA THR A 18 -2.35 11.88 19.79
C THR A 18 -3.40 12.61 18.97
N GLY A 19 -3.96 11.97 17.96
CA GLY A 19 -4.89 12.58 17.01
C GLY A 19 -4.23 13.55 16.05
N GLN A 20 -2.90 13.67 16.05
CA GLN A 20 -2.19 14.53 15.13
C GLN A 20 -2.12 13.88 13.73
N PRO A 21 -2.09 14.71 12.67
CA PRO A 21 -2.01 14.15 11.32
C PRO A 21 -0.63 13.55 11.04
N ASP A 22 -0.63 12.41 10.37
CA ASP A 22 0.55 11.76 9.81
C ASP A 22 0.50 11.89 8.30
N PHE A 23 1.59 12.36 7.70
CA PHE A 23 1.69 12.56 6.27
C PHE A 23 2.60 11.50 5.66
N ALA A 24 2.23 11.02 4.48
CA ALA A 24 2.99 9.98 3.81
C ALA A 24 2.84 10.06 2.29
N GLU A 25 3.70 9.31 1.61
CA GLU A 25 3.49 8.95 0.21
C GLU A 25 3.19 7.45 0.20
N ILE A 26 2.10 7.07 -0.41
CA ILE A 26 1.76 5.65 -0.59
C ILE A 26 2.20 5.24 -1.98
N ARG A 27 3.00 4.19 -2.03
CA ARG A 27 3.49 3.60 -3.29
C ARG A 27 2.87 2.23 -3.46
N ILE A 28 2.24 2.01 -4.59
CA ILE A 28 1.54 0.78 -4.91
C ILE A 28 2.07 0.25 -6.23
N SER A 29 2.60 -0.97 -6.21
CA SER A 29 3.00 -1.69 -7.43
C SER A 29 2.19 -2.96 -7.51
N TYR A 30 1.61 -3.24 -8.67
CA TYR A 30 0.86 -4.48 -8.83
C TYR A 30 0.90 -5.02 -10.26
N LEU A 31 0.71 -6.32 -10.35
CA LEU A 31 0.53 -7.04 -11.61
C LEU A 31 -0.96 -7.37 -11.72
N PRO A 32 -1.71 -6.65 -12.57
CA PRO A 32 -3.14 -6.93 -12.71
C PRO A 32 -3.37 -8.26 -13.42
N ASP A 33 -4.50 -8.88 -13.11
CA ASP A 33 -4.99 -9.99 -13.92
C ASP A 33 -6.01 -9.45 -14.94
N VAL A 34 -7.24 -9.23 -14.50
CA VAL A 34 -8.31 -8.73 -15.36
C VAL A 34 -8.69 -7.29 -15.03
N LYS A 35 -8.58 -6.91 -13.77
CA LYS A 35 -9.05 -5.61 -13.27
C LYS A 35 -7.89 -4.69 -12.90
N MET A 36 -8.09 -3.41 -13.14
CA MET A 36 -7.18 -2.34 -12.70
C MET A 36 -7.95 -1.32 -11.90
N VAL A 37 -7.28 -0.69 -10.93
CA VAL A 37 -7.90 0.39 -10.18
C VAL A 37 -7.82 1.69 -10.98
N GLU A 38 -8.93 2.41 -11.04
CA GLU A 38 -8.99 3.71 -11.70
C GLU A 38 -8.31 4.75 -10.79
N SER A 39 -7.46 5.59 -11.35
CA SER A 39 -6.59 6.50 -10.59
C SER A 39 -7.36 7.49 -9.73
N LYS A 40 -8.43 8.06 -10.27
CA LYS A 40 -9.26 9.02 -9.52
C LYS A 40 -9.96 8.35 -8.34
N SER A 41 -10.48 7.16 -8.54
CA SER A 41 -11.12 6.38 -7.48
C SER A 41 -10.12 6.01 -6.40
N LEU A 42 -8.90 5.63 -6.78
CA LEU A 42 -7.84 5.33 -5.82
C LEU A 42 -7.50 6.57 -5.00
N LYS A 43 -7.37 7.73 -5.64
CA LYS A 43 -7.08 8.99 -4.94
C LYS A 43 -8.16 9.29 -3.91
N LEU A 44 -9.43 9.16 -4.27
CA LEU A 44 -10.55 9.40 -3.36
C LEU A 44 -10.57 8.40 -2.21
N TYR A 45 -10.26 7.14 -2.51
CA TYR A 45 -10.17 6.10 -1.50
C TYR A 45 -9.08 6.44 -0.47
N LEU A 46 -7.87 6.77 -0.92
CA LEU A 46 -6.77 7.11 -0.02
C LEU A 46 -7.06 8.39 0.78
N PHE A 47 -7.75 9.34 0.17
CA PHE A 47 -8.17 10.57 0.86
C PHE A 47 -9.10 10.26 2.03
N SER A 48 -9.89 9.18 1.95
CA SER A 48 -10.83 8.80 3.01
C SER A 48 -10.13 8.47 4.34
N PHE A 49 -8.83 8.16 4.32
CA PHE A 49 -8.06 7.89 5.54
C PHE A 49 -7.70 9.14 6.31
N ARG A 50 -7.95 10.33 5.78
CA ARG A 50 -7.53 11.59 6.37
C ARG A 50 -7.95 11.76 7.83
N ASN A 51 -9.12 11.24 8.19
CA ASN A 51 -9.65 11.30 9.55
C ASN A 51 -9.64 9.92 10.24
N HIS A 52 -8.85 8.99 9.72
CA HIS A 52 -8.80 7.62 10.22
C HIS A 52 -7.61 7.44 11.15
N GLY A 53 -7.85 6.94 12.35
CA GLY A 53 -6.81 6.80 13.36
C GLY A 53 -6.21 5.40 13.38
N ASP A 54 -5.29 5.12 12.45
CA ASP A 54 -4.60 3.83 12.37
C ASP A 54 -3.09 4.01 12.50
N PHE A 55 -2.40 2.98 13.02
CA PHE A 55 -0.95 2.92 12.97
C PHE A 55 -0.46 2.76 11.53
N HIS A 56 0.78 3.14 11.26
CA HIS A 56 1.34 3.16 9.91
C HIS A 56 1.27 1.78 9.23
N GLU A 57 1.61 0.73 9.97
CA GLU A 57 1.58 -0.64 9.46
C GLU A 57 0.16 -1.08 9.12
N ASP A 58 -0.80 -0.68 9.94
CA ASP A 58 -2.20 -1.01 9.70
C ASP A 58 -2.73 -0.32 8.46
N CYS A 59 -2.33 0.95 8.23
CA CYS A 59 -2.75 1.68 7.04
C CYS A 59 -2.37 0.95 5.76
N VAL A 60 -1.11 0.54 5.61
CA VAL A 60 -0.66 -0.13 4.38
C VAL A 60 -1.31 -1.51 4.22
N ASN A 61 -1.53 -2.23 5.33
CA ASN A 61 -2.20 -3.53 5.28
C ASN A 61 -3.66 -3.41 4.88
N ILE A 62 -4.37 -2.43 5.41
CA ILE A 62 -5.77 -2.17 5.05
C ILE A 62 -5.87 -1.84 3.57
N ILE A 63 -5.02 -0.94 3.08
CA ILE A 63 -4.98 -0.54 1.67
C ILE A 63 -4.75 -1.76 0.78
N MET A 64 -3.76 -2.59 1.13
CA MET A 64 -3.45 -3.78 0.33
C MET A 64 -4.63 -4.75 0.31
N LYS A 65 -5.23 -5.04 1.47
CA LYS A 65 -6.37 -5.96 1.55
C LYS A 65 -7.56 -5.47 0.74
N ASP A 66 -7.86 -4.18 0.80
CA ASP A 66 -8.96 -3.59 0.03
C ASP A 66 -8.70 -3.70 -1.47
N LEU A 67 -7.46 -3.45 -1.90
CA LEU A 67 -7.10 -3.56 -3.31
C LEU A 67 -7.10 -5.00 -3.82
N ILE A 68 -6.68 -5.96 -2.99
CA ILE A 68 -6.77 -7.39 -3.33
C ILE A 68 -8.23 -7.77 -3.55
N LYS A 69 -9.11 -7.36 -2.66
CA LYS A 69 -10.53 -7.66 -2.74
C LYS A 69 -11.16 -7.04 -3.98
N LEU A 70 -10.74 -5.84 -4.34
CA LEU A 70 -11.28 -5.12 -5.50
C LEU A 70 -10.79 -5.69 -6.83
N MET A 71 -9.50 -5.97 -6.94
CA MET A 71 -8.85 -6.25 -8.23
C MET A 71 -8.49 -7.72 -8.44
N ASP A 72 -8.31 -8.49 -7.37
CA ASP A 72 -7.76 -9.85 -7.44
C ASP A 72 -6.48 -9.90 -8.29
N PRO A 73 -5.44 -9.12 -7.91
CA PRO A 73 -4.23 -9.03 -8.71
C PRO A 73 -3.39 -10.31 -8.60
N LYS A 74 -2.51 -10.51 -9.56
CA LYS A 74 -1.53 -11.62 -9.50
C LYS A 74 -0.50 -11.36 -8.40
N TYR A 75 -0.10 -10.10 -8.24
CA TYR A 75 0.86 -9.65 -7.25
C TYR A 75 0.56 -8.21 -6.89
N ILE A 76 0.79 -7.84 -5.64
CA ILE A 76 0.68 -6.45 -5.20
C ILE A 76 1.65 -6.19 -4.05
N GLU A 77 2.22 -5.01 -4.02
CA GLU A 77 2.98 -4.52 -2.86
C GLU A 77 2.60 -3.07 -2.58
N VAL A 78 2.58 -2.73 -1.30
CA VAL A 78 2.25 -1.39 -0.83
C VAL A 78 3.32 -0.95 0.15
N THR A 79 3.87 0.25 -0.07
CA THR A 79 4.85 0.88 0.81
C THR A 79 4.34 2.23 1.25
N GLY A 80 4.46 2.53 2.53
CA GLY A 80 4.19 3.86 3.05
C GLY A 80 5.50 4.56 3.38
N ILE A 81 5.71 5.74 2.83
CA ILE A 81 6.87 6.58 3.15
C ILE A 81 6.35 7.70 4.05
N PHE A 82 6.35 7.46 5.36
CA PHE A 82 5.80 8.41 6.33
C PHE A 82 6.82 9.46 6.71
N THR A 83 6.33 10.69 6.87
CA THR A 83 7.17 11.81 7.34
C THR A 83 7.67 11.51 8.75
N PRO A 84 8.98 11.69 9.02
CA PRO A 84 9.54 11.43 10.34
C PRO A 84 8.88 12.27 11.43
N ARG A 85 8.70 11.63 12.58
CA ARG A 85 8.20 12.29 13.80
C ARG A 85 9.15 11.96 14.94
N GLY A 86 9.59 12.99 15.68
CA GLY A 86 10.54 12.81 16.77
C GLY A 86 11.87 12.20 16.31
N GLY A 87 12.25 12.42 15.04
CA GLY A 87 13.47 11.88 14.48
C GLY A 87 13.40 10.44 14.02
N ILE A 88 12.22 9.80 14.10
CA ILE A 88 12.04 8.41 13.70
C ILE A 88 11.29 8.36 12.37
N SER A 89 11.87 7.63 11.41
CA SER A 89 11.25 7.37 10.11
C SER A 89 10.73 5.94 10.09
N ILE A 90 9.46 5.77 9.68
CA ILE A 90 8.84 4.45 9.58
C ILE A 90 8.35 4.25 8.15
N TYR A 91 8.82 3.18 7.51
CA TYR A 91 8.46 2.85 6.13
C TYR A 91 7.84 1.45 6.07
N PRO A 92 6.56 1.30 6.45
CA PRO A 92 5.92 0.00 6.41
C PRO A 92 5.79 -0.52 4.97
N TYR A 93 5.95 -1.82 4.83
CA TYR A 93 5.88 -2.51 3.56
C TYR A 93 5.07 -3.79 3.73
N CYS A 94 4.22 -4.08 2.76
CA CYS A 94 3.53 -5.35 2.70
C CYS A 94 3.38 -5.78 1.24
N ASN A 95 3.21 -7.08 1.03
CA ASN A 95 2.99 -7.61 -0.30
C ASN A 95 2.11 -8.86 -0.27
N TYR A 96 1.67 -9.25 -1.45
CA TYR A 96 0.86 -10.43 -1.66
C TYR A 96 1.11 -10.97 -3.06
N GLY A 97 1.33 -12.28 -3.15
CA GLY A 97 1.36 -13.00 -4.41
C GLY A 97 0.26 -14.06 -4.39
N ARG A 98 -0.44 -14.22 -5.52
CA ARG A 98 -1.55 -15.17 -5.60
C ARG A 98 -1.08 -16.56 -5.19
N PRO A 99 -1.74 -17.20 -4.19
CA PRO A 99 -1.33 -18.51 -3.70
C PRO A 99 -1.34 -19.58 -4.80
N GLY A 100 -0.35 -20.49 -4.74
CA GLY A 100 -0.24 -21.57 -5.70
C GLY A 100 0.32 -21.17 -7.06
N THR A 101 0.87 -19.96 -7.17
CA THR A 101 1.46 -19.45 -8.41
C THR A 101 2.90 -19.01 -8.19
N LYS A 102 3.60 -18.73 -9.29
CA LYS A 102 4.97 -18.17 -9.23
C LYS A 102 5.02 -16.80 -8.51
N TYR A 103 3.88 -16.12 -8.39
CA TYR A 103 3.81 -14.82 -7.73
C TYR A 103 3.90 -14.94 -6.22
N GLU A 104 3.56 -16.08 -5.66
CA GLU A 104 3.77 -16.36 -4.24
C GLU A 104 5.28 -16.37 -3.92
N GLU A 105 6.09 -16.97 -4.78
CA GLU A 105 7.55 -16.96 -4.65
C GLU A 105 8.12 -15.56 -4.84
N LEU A 106 7.57 -14.80 -5.80
CA LEU A 106 7.97 -13.41 -6.00
C LEU A 106 7.70 -12.57 -4.74
N ALA A 107 6.54 -12.76 -4.11
CA ALA A 107 6.20 -12.04 -2.89
C ALA A 107 7.21 -12.34 -1.77
N GLU A 108 7.61 -13.59 -1.61
CA GLU A 108 8.60 -14.00 -0.62
C GLU A 108 9.97 -13.37 -0.91
N TYR A 109 10.39 -13.39 -2.18
CA TYR A 109 11.64 -12.77 -2.59
C TYR A 109 11.63 -11.27 -2.32
N ARG A 110 10.55 -10.57 -2.68
CA ARG A 110 10.42 -9.13 -2.48
C ARG A 110 10.34 -8.75 -1.01
N MET A 111 9.78 -9.61 -0.15
CA MET A 111 9.75 -9.35 1.28
C MET A 111 11.18 -9.24 1.85
N ARG A 112 12.12 -9.98 1.32
CA ARG A 112 13.53 -9.97 1.76
C ARG A 112 14.37 -8.93 1.02
N ASN A 113 13.98 -8.53 -0.18
CA ASN A 113 14.83 -7.78 -1.11
C ASN A 113 14.13 -6.57 -1.74
N HIS A 114 13.22 -5.91 -1.01
CA HIS A 114 12.57 -4.72 -1.53
C HIS A 114 13.40 -3.46 -1.25
N ASP A 115 13.30 -2.50 -2.17
CA ASP A 115 13.89 -1.18 -2.02
C ASP A 115 12.83 -0.15 -1.63
N LEU A 116 13.28 0.91 -0.99
CA LEU A 116 12.42 2.04 -0.61
C LEU A 116 12.38 3.09 -1.72
#